data_2ad16842b28537ea1b27a167e145507b
#
_entry.id   2ad16842b28537ea1b27a167e145507b
#
_cell.length_a   1.000
_cell.length_b   1.000
_cell.length_c   1.000
_cell.angle_alpha   90.00
_cell.angle_beta   90.00
_cell.angle_gamma   90.00
#
_symmetry.space_group_name_H-M   'P 1'
#
loop_
_entity.id
_entity.type
_entity.pdbx_description
1 polymer ?
#
loop_
_entity_poly.entity_id
_entity_poly.type
_entity_poly.pdbx_seq_one_letter_code
_entity_poly.pdbx_strand_id
1 'polypeptide(L)' 'MTDFFNAGYITEALDRCHVICCNIDDHLLSHPAVEKYPEIGKLILDGQRLIAEAYQKLGVLSVEGCFRVVGK' A
#
# COMPACT_ATOMS: atom_id res chain seq x y z
N MET A 1 17.35 -6.15 16.77
CA MET A 1 17.04 -5.85 15.52
C MET A 1 16.16 -4.71 15.33
N THR A 2 15.31 -4.45 16.23
CA THR A 2 14.57 -3.21 16.12
C THR A 2 15.49 -2.03 16.14
N ASP A 3 16.70 -2.22 16.62
CA ASP A 3 17.64 -1.14 16.62
C ASP A 3 17.91 -0.59 15.26
N PHE A 4 17.74 -1.42 14.23
CA PHE A 4 18.06 -0.98 12.90
C PHE A 4 16.89 -0.47 12.12
N PHE A 5 15.72 -0.41 12.77
CA PHE A 5 14.56 0.15 12.10
C PHE A 5 14.74 1.65 11.96
N ASN A 6 14.45 2.17 10.79
CA ASN A 6 14.51 3.61 10.58
C ASN A 6 13.39 4.03 9.64
N ALA A 7 13.21 5.35 9.52
CA ALA A 7 12.13 5.90 8.72
C ALA A 7 12.22 5.52 7.25
N GLY A 8 13.41 5.19 6.80
CA GLY A 8 13.56 4.75 5.42
C GLY A 8 12.81 3.48 5.13
N TYR A 9 12.66 2.61 6.13
CA TYR A 9 11.89 1.39 5.93
C TYR A 9 10.42 1.70 5.69
N ILE A 10 9.90 2.72 6.36
CA ILE A 10 8.51 3.10 6.14
C ILE A 10 8.33 3.65 4.74
N THR A 11 9.24 4.48 4.30
CA THR A 11 9.18 5.02 2.95
C THR A 11 9.26 3.92 1.91
N GLU A 12 10.11 2.95 2.14
CA GLU A 12 10.23 1.82 1.22
C GLU A 12 8.95 1.01 1.19
N ALA A 13 8.34 0.79 2.34
CA ALA A 13 7.08 0.04 2.39
C ALA A 13 5.97 0.79 1.67
N LEU A 14 5.92 2.11 1.81
CA LEU A 14 4.95 2.92 1.10
C LEU A 14 5.13 2.76 -0.41
N ASP A 15 6.37 2.83 -0.86
CA ASP A 15 6.63 2.70 -2.28
C ASP A 15 6.19 1.33 -2.79
N ARG A 16 6.45 0.29 -2.03
CA ARG A 16 6.09 -1.05 -2.44
C ARG A 16 4.57 -1.24 -2.45
N CYS A 17 3.88 -0.67 -1.48
CA CYS A 17 2.42 -0.71 -1.51
C CYS A 17 1.88 -0.04 -2.77
N HIS A 18 2.46 1.09 -3.13
CA HIS A 18 2.04 1.80 -4.32
C HIS A 18 2.25 0.96 -5.57
N VAL A 19 3.43 0.34 -5.69
CA VAL A 19 3.75 -0.49 -6.83
C VAL A 19 2.79 -1.67 -6.93
N ILE A 20 2.50 -2.29 -5.81
CA ILE A 20 1.60 -3.44 -5.81
C ILE A 20 0.20 -3.03 -6.22
N CYS A 21 -0.28 -1.91 -5.71
CA CYS A 21 -1.61 -1.43 -6.09
C CYS A 21 -1.67 -1.10 -7.58
N CYS A 22 -0.62 -0.49 -8.11
CA CYS A 22 -0.58 -0.21 -9.54
C CYS A 22 -0.56 -1.49 -10.35
N ASN A 23 0.18 -2.49 -9.90
CA ASN A 23 0.21 -3.76 -10.59
C ASN A 23 -1.16 -4.43 -10.59
N ILE A 24 -1.88 -4.34 -9.50
CA ILE A 24 -3.22 -4.91 -9.44
C ILE A 24 -4.11 -4.22 -10.46
N ASP A 25 -4.06 -2.90 -10.55
CA ASP A 25 -4.85 -2.17 -11.53
C ASP A 25 -4.47 -2.53 -12.95
N ASP A 26 -3.17 -2.51 -13.24
CA ASP A 26 -2.71 -2.61 -14.61
C ASP A 26 -2.72 -4.03 -15.13
N HIS A 27 -2.44 -4.99 -14.27
CA HIS A 27 -2.19 -6.34 -14.72
C HIS A 27 -3.24 -7.34 -14.29
N LEU A 28 -3.96 -7.06 -13.22
CA LEU A 28 -4.90 -8.04 -12.71
C LEU A 28 -6.34 -7.61 -12.94
N LEU A 29 -6.70 -6.42 -12.50
CA LEU A 29 -8.08 -5.97 -12.65
C LEU A 29 -8.47 -5.77 -14.10
N SER A 30 -7.51 -5.44 -14.96
CA SER A 30 -7.79 -5.27 -16.37
C SER A 30 -7.61 -6.56 -17.16
N HIS A 31 -7.27 -7.66 -16.49
CA HIS A 31 -7.05 -8.92 -17.17
C HIS A 31 -8.39 -9.48 -17.66
N PRO A 32 -8.46 -9.98 -18.90
CA PRO A 32 -9.73 -10.45 -19.44
C PRO A 32 -10.40 -11.54 -18.61
N ALA A 33 -9.62 -12.42 -17.98
CA ALA A 33 -10.20 -13.46 -17.17
C ALA A 33 -10.89 -12.90 -15.94
N VAL A 34 -10.34 -11.81 -15.38
CA VAL A 34 -10.94 -11.18 -14.22
C VAL A 34 -12.17 -10.38 -14.63
N GLU A 35 -12.09 -9.73 -15.78
CA GLU A 35 -13.25 -8.97 -16.26
C GLU A 35 -14.42 -9.86 -16.58
N LYS A 36 -14.15 -11.08 -17.01
CA LYS A 36 -15.21 -12.01 -17.34
C LYS A 36 -15.97 -12.47 -16.09
N TYR A 37 -15.31 -12.51 -14.95
CA TYR A 37 -15.92 -12.99 -13.72
C TYR A 37 -15.94 -11.86 -12.69
N PRO A 38 -17.00 -11.04 -12.70
CA PRO A 38 -17.04 -9.84 -11.84
C PRO A 38 -16.86 -10.13 -10.36
N GLU A 39 -17.32 -11.29 -9.89
CA GLU A 39 -17.18 -11.59 -8.47
C GLU A 39 -15.73 -11.78 -8.08
N ILE A 40 -14.91 -12.30 -9.00
CA ILE A 40 -13.49 -12.43 -8.72
C ILE A 40 -12.85 -11.05 -8.71
N GLY A 41 -13.23 -10.22 -9.67
CA GLY A 41 -12.72 -8.85 -9.69
C GLY A 41 -13.06 -8.09 -8.42
N LYS A 42 -14.26 -8.33 -7.88
CA LYS A 42 -14.64 -7.66 -6.65
C LYS A 42 -13.77 -8.09 -5.47
N LEU A 43 -13.44 -9.36 -5.40
CA LEU A 43 -12.56 -9.84 -4.34
C LEU A 43 -11.18 -9.21 -4.45
N ILE A 44 -10.68 -9.10 -5.67
CA ILE A 44 -9.37 -8.49 -5.89
C ILE A 44 -9.42 -7.01 -5.51
N LEU A 45 -10.50 -6.34 -5.88
CA LEU A 45 -10.66 -4.93 -5.56
C LEU A 45 -10.73 -4.72 -4.05
N ASP A 46 -11.42 -5.60 -3.34
CA ASP A 46 -11.47 -5.52 -1.89
C ASP A 46 -10.08 -5.67 -1.28
N GLY A 47 -9.29 -6.61 -1.81
CA GLY A 47 -7.92 -6.77 -1.34
C GLY A 47 -7.08 -5.55 -1.61
N GLN A 48 -7.23 -4.96 -2.79
CA GLN A 48 -6.50 -3.74 -3.11
C GLN A 48 -6.86 -2.62 -2.15
N ARG A 49 -8.15 -2.52 -1.80
CA ARG A 49 -8.58 -1.48 -0.89
C ARG A 49 -7.95 -1.65 0.49
N LEU A 50 -7.79 -2.89 0.94
CA LEU A 50 -7.13 -3.13 2.21
C LEU A 50 -5.66 -2.76 2.17
N ILE A 51 -5.00 -3.02 1.04
CA ILE A 51 -3.61 -2.61 0.89
C ILE A 51 -3.52 -1.09 0.86
N ALA A 52 -4.46 -0.43 0.21
CA ALA A 52 -4.48 1.04 0.19
C ALA A 52 -4.68 1.60 1.59
N GLU A 53 -5.47 0.92 2.40
CA GLU A 53 -5.65 1.34 3.78
C GLU A 53 -4.35 1.21 4.57
N ALA A 54 -3.62 0.13 4.34
CA ALA A 54 -2.32 -0.04 4.97
C ALA A 54 -1.36 1.05 4.51
N TYR A 55 -1.43 1.42 3.25
CA TYR A 55 -0.62 2.49 2.70
C TYR A 55 -0.86 3.79 3.47
N GLN A 56 -2.14 4.10 3.72
CA GLN A 56 -2.45 5.33 4.43
C GLN A 56 -1.97 5.29 5.87
N LYS A 57 -2.08 4.16 6.52
CA LYS A 57 -1.59 4.05 7.88
C LYS A 57 -0.08 4.18 7.96
N LEU A 58 0.61 3.62 6.99
CA LEU A 58 2.05 3.80 6.91
C LEU A 58 2.39 5.27 6.67
N GLY A 59 1.59 5.94 5.85
CA GLY A 59 1.81 7.36 5.61
C GLY A 59 1.67 8.19 6.86
N VAL A 60 0.71 7.86 7.70
CA VAL A 60 0.53 8.58 8.96
C VAL A 60 1.75 8.37 9.84
N LEU A 61 2.24 7.16 9.92
CA LEU A 61 3.43 6.88 10.72
C LEU A 61 4.62 7.67 10.23
N SER A 62 4.77 7.80 8.93
CA SER A 62 5.86 8.56 8.36
C SER A 62 5.76 10.03 8.75
N VAL A 63 4.56 10.59 8.64
CA VAL A 63 4.34 11.99 8.97
C VAL A 63 4.54 12.23 10.46
N GLU A 64 4.02 11.34 11.28
CA GLU A 64 4.18 11.49 12.72
C GLU A 64 5.64 11.45 13.12
N GLY A 65 6.42 10.59 12.45
CA GLY A 65 7.83 10.55 12.73
C GLY A 65 8.49 11.87 12.41
N CYS A 66 8.10 12.49 11.29
CA CYS A 66 8.62 13.79 10.93
C CYS A 66 8.23 14.83 11.95
N PHE A 67 6.98 14.82 12.35
CA PHE A 67 6.51 15.79 13.31
C PHE A 67 7.22 15.66 14.64
N ARG A 68 7.47 14.44 15.05
CA ARG A 68 8.18 14.24 16.29
C ARG A 68 9.52 14.88 16.25
N VAL A 69 10.20 14.72 15.13
CA VAL A 69 11.53 15.27 14.99
C VAL A 69 11.48 16.77 14.97
N VAL A 70 10.52 17.33 14.27
CA VAL A 70 10.47 18.77 14.05
C VAL A 70 9.74 19.47 15.17
N GLY A 71 8.57 19.01 15.49
CA GLY A 71 7.68 19.77 16.31
C GLY A 71 7.88 19.58 17.77
N LYS A 72 8.45 18.52 18.11
CA LYS A 72 8.55 18.23 19.51
C LYS A 72 9.93 17.95 19.90
#